data_442931626f6e261ef72fdb1d34b2974f
#
_entry.id   442931626f6e261ef72fdb1d34b2974f
#
_cell.length_a   1.000
_cell.length_b   1.000
_cell.length_c   1.000
_cell.angle_alpha   90.00
_cell.angle_beta   90.00
_cell.angle_gamma   90.00
#
_symmetry.space_group_name_H-M   'P 1'
#
loop_
_entity.id
_entity.type
_entity.pdbx_description
1 polymer ?
#
loop_
_entity_poly.entity_id
_entity_poly.type
_entity_poly.pdbx_seq_one_letter_code
_entity_poly.pdbx_strand_id
1 'polypeptide(L)'
;MSSREFKGRFRSPVGSLMEQFVHEKQACGYRYGEEAHLLARFDRFLCDEALSQCELPRSISRKWLAKQTHESVSTHHHRICAVRQFAMYMCRLGYTADVPDRSLAAKRADSFSPRILTHAEIQQLFHAVDQLTPTARAPLRHIIMPEVFRLLYGCGLRLGEVLHLRVADVDLDRGVLTVLEAKFGKDRLVPPALPLVQRLQKYAAGMEDRSSDAYFFPSPSGGPWSLSAVYWLYRELLLRCAIPHAGRGKGPRVHDLRHTMAVHTLLRWLREGADLAAKLPVLATYLGHQSLAGTQRYLHLTAELFPEISVRANAAFGDVIPRRIES
;
A
#
# COMPACT_ATOMS: atom_id res chain seq x y z
N MET A 1 2.16 18.75 -3.94
CA MET A 1 0.86 19.41 -4.30
C MET A 1 0.74 20.65 -3.42
N SER A 2 0.66 21.80 -4.06
CA SER A 2 0.72 23.09 -3.38
C SER A 2 -0.59 23.39 -2.65
N SER A 3 -0.51 24.10 -1.51
CA SER A 3 -1.63 24.66 -0.71
C SER A 3 -2.63 25.50 -1.51
N ARG A 4 -2.34 25.83 -2.77
CA ARG A 4 -3.23 26.57 -3.66
C ARG A 4 -4.40 25.73 -4.23
N GLU A 5 -4.35 24.39 -4.18
CA GLU A 5 -5.34 23.52 -4.85
C GLU A 5 -6.71 23.45 -4.17
N PHE A 6 -6.81 23.85 -2.91
CA PHE A 6 -8.06 23.72 -2.14
C PHE A 6 -8.79 25.04 -1.89
N LYS A 7 -8.18 26.17 -2.21
CA LYS A 7 -8.77 27.50 -1.98
C LYS A 7 -10.05 27.70 -2.81
N GLY A 8 -11.19 27.97 -2.17
CA GLY A 8 -12.49 28.13 -2.82
C GLY A 8 -13.20 26.85 -3.24
N ARG A 9 -12.73 25.69 -2.78
CA ARG A 9 -13.33 24.37 -3.10
C ARG A 9 -14.53 24.03 -2.21
N PHE A 10 -14.61 24.62 -1.01
CA PHE A 10 -15.68 24.43 -0.03
C PHE A 10 -16.61 25.64 -0.05
N ARG A 11 -17.94 25.44 -0.03
CA ARG A 11 -18.95 26.48 -0.23
C ARG A 11 -20.03 26.54 0.86
N SER A 12 -20.16 25.49 1.70
CA SER A 12 -21.13 25.48 2.80
C SER A 12 -20.72 26.46 3.90
N PRO A 13 -21.61 26.80 4.85
CA PRO A 13 -21.28 27.64 6.01
C PRO A 13 -20.09 27.16 6.83
N VAL A 14 -19.78 25.84 6.81
CA VAL A 14 -18.59 25.25 7.46
C VAL A 14 -17.40 25.09 6.50
N GLY A 15 -17.53 25.55 5.26
CA GLY A 15 -16.51 25.35 4.21
C GLY A 15 -15.16 25.96 4.56
N SER A 16 -15.14 27.18 5.15
CA SER A 16 -13.91 27.82 5.62
C SER A 16 -13.21 27.01 6.72
N LEU A 17 -13.97 26.38 7.60
CA LEU A 17 -13.42 25.49 8.64
C LEU A 17 -12.87 24.20 8.04
N MET A 18 -13.50 23.64 6.99
CA MET A 18 -12.95 22.48 6.26
C MET A 18 -11.61 22.81 5.60
N GLU A 19 -11.50 24.00 5.00
CA GLU A 19 -10.26 24.47 4.38
C GLU A 19 -9.13 24.59 5.42
N GLN A 20 -9.42 25.24 6.55
CA GLN A 20 -8.49 25.39 7.67
C GLN A 20 -8.06 24.03 8.24
N PHE A 21 -9.02 23.13 8.42
CA PHE A 21 -8.74 21.77 8.91
C PHE A 21 -7.83 20.99 7.98
N VAL A 22 -8.09 21.01 6.68
CA VAL A 22 -7.22 20.34 5.67
C VAL A 22 -5.83 20.96 5.71
N HIS A 23 -5.73 22.29 5.78
CA HIS A 23 -4.45 22.98 5.87
C HIS A 23 -3.68 22.62 7.16
N GLU A 24 -4.35 22.56 8.32
CA GLU A 24 -3.74 22.12 9.58
C GLU A 24 -3.18 20.70 9.45
N LYS A 25 -3.96 19.78 8.88
CA LYS A 25 -3.47 18.40 8.65
C LYS A 25 -2.25 18.35 7.74
N GLN A 26 -2.23 19.15 6.68
CA GLN A 26 -1.09 19.22 5.76
C GLN A 26 0.13 19.86 6.44
N ALA A 27 -0.05 20.91 7.25
CA ALA A 27 1.02 21.51 8.05
C ALA A 27 1.62 20.54 9.08
N CYS A 28 0.80 19.60 9.59
CA CYS A 28 1.28 18.49 10.43
C CYS A 28 1.95 17.33 9.65
N GLY A 29 2.23 17.50 8.35
CA GLY A 29 2.92 16.50 7.52
C GLY A 29 2.02 15.42 6.90
N TYR A 30 0.69 15.51 7.03
CA TYR A 30 -0.23 14.60 6.35
C TYR A 30 -0.48 15.07 4.90
N ARG A 31 -0.48 14.19 3.92
CA ARG A 31 -0.90 14.53 2.55
C ARG A 31 -2.37 14.96 2.47
N TYR A 32 -3.22 14.30 3.22
CA TYR A 32 -4.66 14.55 3.40
C TYR A 32 -5.47 14.80 2.11
N GLY A 33 -5.02 14.25 0.96
CA GLY A 33 -5.63 14.49 -0.34
C GLY A 33 -6.96 13.75 -0.51
N GLU A 34 -7.00 12.46 -0.20
CA GLU A 34 -8.21 11.63 -0.29
C GLU A 34 -9.30 12.12 0.67
N GLU A 35 -8.91 12.45 1.91
CA GLU A 35 -9.80 12.98 2.93
C GLU A 35 -10.36 14.35 2.53
N ALA A 36 -9.53 15.21 1.92
CA ALA A 36 -9.97 16.51 1.41
C ALA A 36 -10.98 16.36 0.26
N HIS A 37 -10.80 15.37 -0.64
CA HIS A 37 -11.78 15.05 -1.67
C HIS A 37 -13.10 14.55 -1.07
N LEU A 38 -13.01 13.75 -0.02
CA LEU A 38 -14.17 13.25 0.70
C LEU A 38 -14.92 14.39 1.40
N LEU A 39 -14.19 15.29 2.09
CA LEU A 39 -14.76 16.48 2.72
C LEU A 39 -15.39 17.42 1.67
N ALA A 40 -14.81 17.58 0.49
CA ALA A 40 -15.43 18.37 -0.58
C ALA A 40 -16.74 17.76 -1.13
N ARG A 41 -16.89 16.44 -1.07
CA ARG A 41 -18.17 15.78 -1.35
C ARG A 41 -19.17 16.00 -0.23
N PHE A 42 -18.71 15.98 1.00
CA PHE A 42 -19.53 16.27 2.17
C PHE A 42 -20.01 17.73 2.17
N ASP A 43 -19.13 18.67 1.84
CA ASP A 43 -19.46 20.10 1.72
C ASP A 43 -20.58 20.36 0.69
N ARG A 44 -20.49 19.71 -0.49
CA ARG A 44 -21.56 19.78 -1.50
C ARG A 44 -22.90 19.26 -0.96
N PHE A 45 -22.85 18.14 -0.27
CA PHE A 45 -24.05 17.59 0.38
C PHE A 45 -24.63 18.56 1.42
N LEU A 46 -23.80 19.24 2.20
CA LEU A 46 -24.26 20.26 3.15
C LEU A 46 -24.94 21.44 2.46
N CYS A 47 -24.42 21.86 1.30
CA CYS A 47 -25.08 22.85 0.45
C CYS A 47 -26.45 22.36 -0.06
N ASP A 48 -26.51 21.10 -0.53
CA ASP A 48 -27.74 20.50 -1.04
C ASP A 48 -28.82 20.35 0.06
N GLU A 49 -28.40 20.12 1.33
CA GLU A 49 -29.27 20.10 2.51
C GLU A 49 -29.60 21.49 3.05
N ALA A 50 -29.22 22.57 2.35
CA ALA A 50 -29.44 23.97 2.72
C ALA A 50 -28.98 24.32 4.15
N LEU A 51 -27.82 23.80 4.56
CA LEU A 51 -27.21 24.18 5.85
C LEU A 51 -26.99 25.69 5.88
N SER A 52 -27.62 26.39 6.85
CA SER A 52 -27.60 27.85 6.93
C SER A 52 -26.66 28.40 8.00
N GLN A 53 -26.27 27.57 8.96
CA GLN A 53 -25.44 28.01 10.11
C GLN A 53 -24.08 27.28 10.12
N CYS A 54 -23.10 27.87 10.79
CA CYS A 54 -21.78 27.28 10.95
C CYS A 54 -21.78 26.22 12.07
N GLU A 55 -22.59 25.20 11.89
CA GLU A 55 -22.75 24.08 12.81
C GLU A 55 -22.88 22.76 12.03
N LEU A 56 -22.75 21.64 12.70
CA LEU A 56 -22.94 20.32 12.11
C LEU A 56 -23.99 19.53 12.88
N PRO A 57 -25.30 19.67 12.52
CA PRO A 57 -26.39 18.97 13.19
C PRO A 57 -26.32 17.45 13.01
N ARG A 58 -26.73 16.72 14.04
CA ARG A 58 -26.75 15.26 14.04
C ARG A 58 -27.62 14.68 12.92
N SER A 59 -28.75 15.30 12.60
CA SER A 59 -29.64 14.86 11.53
C SER A 59 -28.94 14.84 10.17
N ILE A 60 -28.19 15.90 9.85
CA ILE A 60 -27.47 16.06 8.60
C ILE A 60 -26.26 15.14 8.54
N SER A 61 -25.43 15.10 9.62
CA SER A 61 -24.27 14.23 9.66
C SER A 61 -24.66 12.76 9.52
N ARG A 62 -25.72 12.31 10.18
CA ARG A 62 -26.22 10.92 10.10
C ARG A 62 -26.77 10.58 8.72
N LYS A 63 -27.47 11.50 8.06
CA LYS A 63 -27.96 11.31 6.69
C LYS A 63 -26.80 11.06 5.71
N TRP A 64 -25.74 11.87 5.80
CA TRP A 64 -24.53 11.66 4.99
C TRP A 64 -23.82 10.34 5.31
N LEU A 65 -23.73 9.98 6.60
CA LEU A 65 -23.02 8.82 7.07
C LEU A 65 -23.83 7.52 6.98
N ALA A 66 -25.08 7.55 6.53
CA ALA A 66 -25.84 6.34 6.26
C ALA A 66 -25.10 5.48 5.22
N LYS A 67 -25.00 4.17 5.49
CA LYS A 67 -24.30 3.22 4.59
C LYS A 67 -25.01 3.16 3.25
N GLN A 68 -24.27 3.36 2.16
CA GLN A 68 -24.80 3.25 0.80
C GLN A 68 -24.81 1.79 0.34
N THR A 69 -25.76 1.42 -0.53
CA THR A 69 -26.00 0.03 -0.97
C THR A 69 -24.76 -0.63 -1.56
N HIS A 70 -23.97 0.11 -2.34
CA HIS A 70 -22.77 -0.42 -3.02
C HIS A 70 -21.45 -0.04 -2.34
N GLU A 71 -21.54 0.51 -1.13
CA GLU A 71 -20.37 0.98 -0.40
C GLU A 71 -19.69 -0.15 0.37
N SER A 72 -18.37 -0.28 0.21
CA SER A 72 -17.60 -1.22 1.02
C SER A 72 -17.56 -0.78 2.48
N VAL A 73 -17.45 -1.74 3.42
CA VAL A 73 -17.26 -1.45 4.85
C VAL A 73 -16.06 -0.53 5.08
N SER A 74 -14.98 -0.72 4.32
CA SER A 74 -13.77 0.12 4.42
C SER A 74 -14.02 1.56 3.97
N THR A 75 -14.76 1.76 2.87
CA THR A 75 -15.12 3.10 2.37
C THR A 75 -16.04 3.81 3.35
N HIS A 76 -17.04 3.11 3.88
CA HIS A 76 -17.95 3.62 4.90
C HIS A 76 -17.20 4.06 6.17
N HIS A 77 -16.31 3.18 6.67
CA HIS A 77 -15.45 3.51 7.81
C HIS A 77 -14.59 4.75 7.55
N HIS A 78 -14.02 4.89 6.35
CA HIS A 78 -13.20 6.04 5.97
C HIS A 78 -14.04 7.34 5.97
N ARG A 79 -15.29 7.31 5.46
CA ARG A 79 -16.21 8.44 5.53
C ARG A 79 -16.51 8.86 6.97
N ILE A 80 -16.83 7.91 7.83
CA ILE A 80 -17.10 8.17 9.25
C ILE A 80 -15.88 8.79 9.91
N CYS A 81 -14.68 8.23 9.69
CA CYS A 81 -13.44 8.75 10.28
C CYS A 81 -13.13 10.18 9.84
N ALA A 82 -13.30 10.52 8.55
CA ALA A 82 -13.01 11.86 8.04
C ALA A 82 -13.98 12.90 8.62
N VAL A 83 -15.30 12.62 8.58
CA VAL A 83 -16.30 13.54 9.16
C VAL A 83 -16.14 13.66 10.68
N ARG A 84 -15.85 12.55 11.38
CA ARG A 84 -15.59 12.58 12.81
C ARG A 84 -14.39 13.47 13.16
N GLN A 85 -13.27 13.34 12.43
CA GLN A 85 -12.10 14.19 12.69
C GLN A 85 -12.40 15.68 12.46
N PHE A 86 -13.17 15.99 11.41
CA PHE A 86 -13.61 17.35 11.14
C PHE A 86 -14.57 17.87 12.23
N ALA A 87 -15.56 17.08 12.65
CA ALA A 87 -16.45 17.45 13.74
C ALA A 87 -15.71 17.71 15.07
N MET A 88 -14.73 16.85 15.39
CA MET A 88 -13.85 17.08 16.56
C MET A 88 -13.03 18.37 16.44
N TYR A 89 -12.58 18.72 15.23
CA TYR A 89 -11.91 19.98 14.96
C TYR A 89 -12.85 21.17 15.21
N MET A 90 -14.09 21.12 14.71
CA MET A 90 -15.11 22.15 14.96
C MET A 90 -15.37 22.34 16.46
N CYS A 91 -15.59 21.24 17.20
CA CYS A 91 -15.79 21.30 18.66
C CYS A 91 -14.58 21.91 19.38
N ARG A 92 -13.35 21.60 18.96
CA ARG A 92 -12.12 22.19 19.53
C ARG A 92 -12.08 23.72 19.37
N LEU A 93 -12.65 24.24 18.29
CA LEU A 93 -12.74 25.66 18.01
C LEU A 93 -14.00 26.32 18.61
N GLY A 94 -14.82 25.60 19.39
CA GLY A 94 -16.01 26.10 20.04
C GLY A 94 -17.28 26.08 19.20
N TYR A 95 -17.26 25.47 18.00
CA TYR A 95 -18.44 25.32 17.17
C TYR A 95 -19.28 24.11 17.57
N THR A 96 -20.60 24.21 17.39
CA THR A 96 -21.52 23.10 17.63
C THR A 96 -21.40 22.07 16.52
N ALA A 97 -21.02 20.82 16.86
CA ALA A 97 -20.93 19.74 15.90
C ALA A 97 -21.27 18.38 16.54
N ASP A 98 -22.09 17.58 15.85
CA ASP A 98 -22.28 16.16 16.18
C ASP A 98 -21.00 15.39 15.81
N VAL A 99 -20.35 14.78 16.81
CA VAL A 99 -19.17 13.95 16.61
C VAL A 99 -19.61 12.51 16.39
N PRO A 100 -19.57 11.97 15.16
CA PRO A 100 -20.05 10.63 14.88
C PRO A 100 -19.31 9.55 15.69
N ASP A 101 -20.03 8.57 16.23
CA ASP A 101 -19.41 7.47 16.94
C ASP A 101 -18.70 6.51 15.96
N ARG A 102 -17.57 5.92 16.38
CA ARG A 102 -16.85 4.92 15.59
C ARG A 102 -17.63 3.65 15.37
N SER A 103 -18.56 3.31 16.25
CA SER A 103 -19.43 2.13 16.17
C SER A 103 -20.43 2.19 15.00
N LEU A 104 -20.64 3.37 14.40
CA LEU A 104 -21.45 3.53 13.17
C LEU A 104 -20.88 2.73 11.98
N ALA A 105 -19.58 2.50 11.95
CA ALA A 105 -18.97 1.61 10.98
C ALA A 105 -19.12 0.17 11.45
N ALA A 106 -19.63 -0.69 10.58
CA ALA A 106 -19.58 -2.13 10.84
C ALA A 106 -18.13 -2.54 11.13
N LYS A 107 -17.92 -3.44 12.10
CA LYS A 107 -16.59 -3.99 12.37
C LYS A 107 -16.01 -4.50 11.05
N ARG A 108 -14.81 -4.04 10.69
CA ARG A 108 -14.08 -4.64 9.57
C ARG A 108 -13.92 -6.11 9.91
N ALA A 109 -14.52 -6.97 9.13
CA ALA A 109 -14.10 -8.36 9.15
C ALA A 109 -12.60 -8.34 8.78
N ASP A 110 -11.75 -8.88 9.64
CA ASP A 110 -10.30 -9.04 9.38
C ASP A 110 -10.05 -10.13 8.32
N SER A 111 -10.86 -10.13 7.27
CA SER A 111 -10.97 -11.22 6.31
C SER A 111 -10.06 -11.08 5.10
N PHE A 112 -9.18 -10.06 5.05
CA PHE A 112 -8.24 -9.97 3.95
C PHE A 112 -6.97 -10.78 4.28
N SER A 113 -6.87 -11.99 3.69
CA SER A 113 -5.64 -12.73 3.60
C SER A 113 -4.96 -12.42 2.25
N PRO A 114 -3.72 -11.91 2.22
CA PRO A 114 -2.99 -11.72 0.98
C PRO A 114 -2.74 -13.08 0.31
N ARG A 115 -2.77 -13.11 -1.01
CA ARG A 115 -2.35 -14.29 -1.77
C ARG A 115 -0.83 -14.33 -1.79
N ILE A 116 -0.25 -15.32 -1.14
CA ILE A 116 1.18 -15.59 -1.24
C ILE A 116 1.41 -16.45 -2.47
N LEU A 117 2.20 -15.94 -3.41
CA LEU A 117 2.59 -16.66 -4.61
C LEU A 117 3.72 -17.65 -4.28
N THR A 118 3.68 -18.83 -4.85
CA THR A 118 4.77 -19.81 -4.72
C THR A 118 6.02 -19.35 -5.49
N HIS A 119 7.18 -19.94 -5.20
CA HIS A 119 8.39 -19.66 -5.96
C HIS A 119 8.23 -19.96 -7.46
N ALA A 120 7.52 -21.03 -7.80
CA ALA A 120 7.21 -21.38 -9.19
C ALA A 120 6.33 -20.33 -9.87
N GLU A 121 5.28 -19.84 -9.19
CA GLU A 121 4.43 -18.77 -9.71
C GLU A 121 5.20 -17.46 -9.91
N ILE A 122 6.14 -17.13 -9.02
CA ILE A 122 7.02 -15.96 -9.18
C ILE A 122 7.96 -16.12 -10.38
N GLN A 123 8.52 -17.31 -10.57
CA GLN A 123 9.37 -17.60 -11.74
C GLN A 123 8.57 -17.49 -13.05
N GLN A 124 7.38 -18.07 -13.09
CA GLN A 124 6.47 -17.95 -14.24
C GLN A 124 6.11 -16.50 -14.53
N LEU A 125 5.81 -15.71 -13.48
CA LEU A 125 5.51 -14.29 -13.62
C LEU A 125 6.70 -13.52 -14.20
N PHE A 126 7.92 -13.76 -13.70
CA PHE A 126 9.12 -13.11 -14.24
C PHE A 126 9.41 -13.53 -15.68
N HIS A 127 9.21 -14.80 -16.01
CA HIS A 127 9.32 -15.25 -17.40
C HIS A 127 8.29 -14.55 -18.28
N ALA A 128 7.03 -14.48 -17.86
CA ALA A 128 5.96 -13.83 -18.62
C ALA A 128 6.20 -12.32 -18.81
N VAL A 129 6.75 -11.63 -17.81
CA VAL A 129 7.04 -10.19 -17.93
C VAL A 129 8.25 -9.92 -18.83
N ASP A 130 9.24 -10.83 -18.87
CA ASP A 130 10.39 -10.75 -19.78
C ASP A 130 9.99 -10.99 -21.25
N GLN A 131 8.86 -11.67 -21.49
CA GLN A 131 8.29 -11.90 -22.82
C GLN A 131 7.36 -10.78 -23.29
N LEU A 132 7.30 -9.65 -22.58
CA LEU A 132 6.51 -8.50 -23.01
C LEU A 132 7.07 -7.94 -24.32
N THR A 133 6.17 -7.56 -25.22
CA THR A 133 6.51 -6.89 -26.48
C THR A 133 6.17 -5.40 -26.42
N PRO A 134 6.85 -4.55 -27.19
CA PRO A 134 6.46 -3.17 -27.36
C PRO A 134 5.02 -3.03 -27.83
N THR A 135 4.36 -1.95 -27.45
CA THR A 135 3.06 -1.54 -28.00
C THR A 135 3.12 -0.10 -28.45
N ALA A 136 2.27 0.31 -29.39
CA ALA A 136 2.22 1.69 -29.85
C ALA A 136 1.98 2.70 -28.72
N ARG A 137 1.20 2.32 -27.67
CA ARG A 137 0.92 3.16 -26.51
C ARG A 137 2.01 3.10 -25.43
N ALA A 138 2.87 2.10 -25.46
CA ALA A 138 3.90 1.86 -24.44
C ALA A 138 5.10 1.14 -25.07
N PRO A 139 5.91 1.85 -25.87
CA PRO A 139 6.99 1.27 -26.66
C PRO A 139 8.11 0.68 -25.78
N LEU A 140 8.36 1.22 -24.59
CA LEU A 140 9.42 0.76 -23.67
C LEU A 140 8.91 -0.18 -22.56
N ARG A 141 7.63 -0.60 -22.59
CA ARG A 141 7.06 -1.44 -21.53
C ARG A 141 7.82 -2.75 -21.31
N HIS A 142 8.37 -3.31 -22.39
CA HIS A 142 9.12 -4.57 -22.37
C HIS A 142 10.52 -4.46 -21.73
N ILE A 143 11.03 -3.24 -21.57
CA ILE A 143 12.28 -2.93 -20.87
C ILE A 143 12.01 -2.51 -19.44
N ILE A 144 10.99 -1.69 -19.20
CA ILE A 144 10.70 -1.06 -17.91
C ILE A 144 9.99 -2.04 -16.96
N MET A 145 8.94 -2.72 -17.42
CA MET A 145 8.10 -3.52 -16.53
C MET A 145 8.82 -4.72 -15.92
N PRO A 146 9.75 -5.41 -16.60
CA PRO A 146 10.55 -6.45 -15.98
C PRO A 146 11.28 -6.00 -14.72
N GLU A 147 11.84 -4.79 -14.72
CA GLU A 147 12.58 -4.26 -13.59
C GLU A 147 11.63 -3.74 -12.49
N VAL A 148 10.51 -3.12 -12.88
CA VAL A 148 9.45 -2.72 -11.92
C VAL A 148 8.96 -3.93 -11.13
N PHE A 149 8.58 -5.04 -11.79
CA PHE A 149 8.08 -6.23 -11.09
C PHE A 149 9.15 -6.89 -10.22
N ARG A 150 10.42 -6.85 -10.65
CA ARG A 150 11.53 -7.37 -9.84
C ARG A 150 11.78 -6.54 -8.59
N LEU A 151 11.66 -5.21 -8.66
CA LEU A 151 11.75 -4.36 -7.48
C LEU A 151 10.57 -4.57 -6.51
N LEU A 152 9.36 -4.77 -7.04
CA LEU A 152 8.19 -5.05 -6.21
C LEU A 152 8.35 -6.34 -5.40
N TYR A 153 8.92 -7.40 -6.00
CA TYR A 153 9.17 -8.65 -5.29
C TYR A 153 10.53 -8.67 -4.61
N GLY A 154 11.62 -8.33 -5.32
CA GLY A 154 12.99 -8.47 -4.78
C GLY A 154 13.30 -7.54 -3.62
N CYS A 155 12.72 -6.34 -3.62
CA CYS A 155 12.88 -5.35 -2.56
C CYS A 155 11.60 -5.14 -1.72
N GLY A 156 10.49 -5.76 -2.10
CA GLY A 156 9.22 -5.56 -1.41
C GLY A 156 8.73 -4.12 -1.40
N LEU A 157 9.09 -3.31 -2.39
CA LEU A 157 8.66 -1.93 -2.51
C LEU A 157 7.15 -1.82 -2.76
N ARG A 158 6.54 -0.73 -2.32
CA ARG A 158 5.16 -0.41 -2.72
C ARG A 158 5.15 0.05 -4.17
N LEU A 159 4.07 -0.26 -4.90
CA LEU A 159 3.98 0.13 -6.32
C LEU A 159 4.21 1.63 -6.53
N GLY A 160 3.59 2.47 -5.70
CA GLY A 160 3.81 3.92 -5.78
C GLY A 160 5.25 4.33 -5.52
N GLU A 161 5.99 3.65 -4.63
CA GLU A 161 7.40 3.91 -4.37
C GLU A 161 8.24 3.63 -5.63
N VAL A 162 8.05 2.47 -6.26
CA VAL A 162 8.78 2.10 -7.48
C VAL A 162 8.50 3.08 -8.63
N LEU A 163 7.23 3.42 -8.85
CA LEU A 163 6.84 4.28 -9.98
C LEU A 163 7.25 5.74 -9.81
N HIS A 164 7.56 6.18 -8.60
CA HIS A 164 8.00 7.54 -8.31
C HIS A 164 9.51 7.66 -8.03
N LEU A 165 10.29 6.56 -8.15
CA LEU A 165 11.75 6.63 -8.06
C LEU A 165 12.28 7.62 -9.11
N ARG A 166 13.15 8.51 -8.64
CA ARG A 166 13.92 9.42 -9.50
C ARG A 166 15.31 8.83 -9.77
N VAL A 167 15.98 9.32 -10.78
CA VAL A 167 17.37 8.92 -11.04
C VAL A 167 18.24 9.22 -9.83
N ALA A 168 18.06 10.36 -9.16
CA ALA A 168 18.76 10.73 -7.94
C ALA A 168 18.54 9.76 -6.76
N ASP A 169 17.44 8.99 -6.77
CA ASP A 169 17.10 8.04 -5.70
C ASP A 169 17.80 6.68 -5.88
N VAL A 170 18.50 6.48 -7.00
CA VAL A 170 19.03 5.17 -7.41
C VAL A 170 20.57 5.24 -7.53
N ASP A 171 21.25 4.89 -6.46
CA ASP A 171 22.72 4.78 -6.43
C ASP A 171 23.12 3.32 -6.77
N LEU A 172 23.41 3.08 -8.05
CA LEU A 172 23.78 1.75 -8.54
C LEU A 172 25.25 1.40 -8.31
N ASP A 173 26.10 2.38 -7.99
CA ASP A 173 27.50 2.16 -7.66
C ASP A 173 27.62 1.60 -6.24
N ARG A 174 26.83 2.14 -5.33
CA ARG A 174 26.71 1.64 -3.95
C ARG A 174 25.67 0.51 -3.83
N GLY A 175 24.85 0.28 -4.84
CA GLY A 175 23.78 -0.70 -4.81
C GLY A 175 22.69 -0.37 -3.80
N VAL A 176 22.25 0.89 -3.74
CA VAL A 176 21.27 1.37 -2.76
C VAL A 176 20.19 2.21 -3.44
N LEU A 177 18.93 1.96 -3.05
CA LEU A 177 17.79 2.79 -3.43
C LEU A 177 17.37 3.64 -2.24
N THR A 178 17.14 4.93 -2.46
CA THR A 178 16.54 5.83 -1.48
C THR A 178 15.05 5.89 -1.72
N VAL A 179 14.25 5.40 -0.78
CA VAL A 179 12.80 5.47 -0.85
C VAL A 179 12.31 6.61 0.02
N LEU A 180 11.85 7.67 -0.63
CA LEU A 180 11.31 8.84 0.04
C LEU A 180 9.89 8.53 0.53
N GLU A 181 9.70 8.41 1.84
CA GLU A 181 8.38 8.28 2.46
C GLU A 181 7.80 9.66 2.72
N ALA A 182 7.02 10.16 1.79
CA ALA A 182 6.34 11.44 1.93
C ALA A 182 5.32 11.51 3.10
N LYS A 183 5.07 10.39 3.78
CA LYS A 183 4.23 10.33 4.98
C LYS A 183 5.14 10.34 6.21
N PHE A 184 5.20 11.46 6.92
CA PHE A 184 6.04 11.69 8.11
C PHE A 184 7.56 11.86 7.88
N GLY A 185 8.01 12.13 6.63
CA GLY A 185 9.41 12.49 6.33
C GLY A 185 10.44 11.43 6.72
N LYS A 186 10.06 10.15 6.75
CA LYS A 186 11.01 9.07 7.04
C LYS A 186 11.41 8.39 5.74
N ASP A 187 12.54 8.81 5.23
CA ASP A 187 13.21 8.14 4.13
C ASP A 187 13.85 6.84 4.61
N ARG A 188 13.97 5.87 3.72
CA ARG A 188 14.69 4.64 4.02
C ARG A 188 15.58 4.22 2.87
N LEU A 189 16.71 3.63 3.23
CA LEU A 189 17.61 3.00 2.28
C LEU A 189 17.22 1.54 2.09
N VAL A 190 17.16 1.11 0.84
CA VAL A 190 16.81 -0.24 0.44
C VAL A 190 17.92 -0.80 -0.45
N PRO A 191 18.80 -1.67 0.07
CA PRO A 191 19.81 -2.35 -0.74
C PRO A 191 19.19 -3.54 -1.48
N PRO A 192 19.09 -3.52 -2.84
CA PRO A 192 18.73 -4.68 -3.64
C PRO A 192 19.81 -5.76 -3.60
N ALA A 193 19.43 -7.00 -3.86
CA ALA A 193 20.41 -8.06 -4.08
C ALA A 193 21.27 -7.77 -5.33
N LEU A 194 22.55 -8.16 -5.29
CA LEU A 194 23.53 -7.89 -6.35
C LEU A 194 23.02 -8.24 -7.78
N PRO A 195 22.36 -9.39 -8.04
CA PRO A 195 21.84 -9.66 -9.37
C PRO A 195 20.80 -8.65 -9.85
N LEU A 196 20.00 -8.07 -8.93
CA LEU A 196 19.03 -7.02 -9.26
C LEU A 196 19.74 -5.69 -9.53
N VAL A 197 20.78 -5.34 -8.77
CA VAL A 197 21.61 -4.16 -9.04
C VAL A 197 22.21 -4.23 -10.44
N GLN A 198 22.80 -5.37 -10.83
CA GLN A 198 23.36 -5.58 -12.17
C GLN A 198 22.32 -5.42 -13.29
N ARG A 199 21.10 -5.88 -13.06
CA ARG A 199 20.00 -5.67 -14.02
C ARG A 199 19.64 -4.19 -14.14
N LEU A 200 19.50 -3.49 -13.01
CA LEU A 200 19.22 -2.06 -12.97
C LEU A 200 20.35 -1.23 -13.63
N GLN A 201 21.61 -1.64 -13.47
CA GLN A 201 22.74 -1.02 -14.17
C GLN A 201 22.61 -1.16 -15.70
N LYS A 202 22.25 -2.36 -16.19
CA LYS A 202 21.99 -2.59 -17.63
C LYS A 202 20.82 -1.74 -18.11
N TYR A 203 19.74 -1.67 -17.34
CA TYR A 203 18.58 -0.83 -17.63
C TYR A 203 18.99 0.66 -17.72
N ALA A 204 19.68 1.15 -16.68
CA ALA A 204 20.13 2.54 -16.60
C ALA A 204 21.09 2.94 -17.73
N ALA A 205 21.92 2.00 -18.21
CA ALA A 205 22.82 2.24 -19.35
C ALA A 205 22.08 2.60 -20.64
N GLY A 206 20.85 2.09 -20.80
CA GLY A 206 19.98 2.35 -21.95
C GLY A 206 19.00 3.52 -21.76
N MET A 207 19.05 4.24 -20.63
CA MET A 207 18.16 5.40 -20.41
C MET A 207 18.60 6.60 -21.27
N GLU A 208 17.62 7.26 -21.91
CA GLU A 208 17.84 8.50 -22.67
C GLU A 208 18.03 9.72 -21.78
N ASP A 209 17.14 9.91 -20.80
CA ASP A 209 17.20 10.99 -19.81
C ASP A 209 17.77 10.47 -18.50
N ARG A 210 18.93 11.04 -18.11
CA ARG A 210 19.63 10.71 -16.86
C ARG A 210 19.69 11.91 -15.91
N SER A 211 18.88 12.92 -16.13
CA SER A 211 18.78 14.05 -15.19
C SER A 211 18.32 13.56 -13.82
N SER A 212 18.81 14.16 -12.76
CA SER A 212 18.59 13.73 -11.38
C SER A 212 17.13 13.68 -10.98
N ASP A 213 16.32 14.57 -11.54
CA ASP A 213 14.89 14.71 -11.30
C ASP A 213 14.00 13.93 -12.28
N ALA A 214 14.57 13.28 -13.31
CA ALA A 214 13.83 12.38 -14.20
C ALA A 214 13.33 11.15 -13.43
N TYR A 215 12.19 10.59 -13.86
CA TYR A 215 11.73 9.31 -13.34
C TYR A 215 12.66 8.19 -13.79
N PHE A 216 13.06 7.32 -12.86
CA PHE A 216 13.89 6.16 -13.19
C PHE A 216 13.14 5.16 -14.09
N PHE A 217 11.81 5.09 -13.95
CA PHE A 217 10.91 4.30 -14.80
C PHE A 217 9.87 5.21 -15.47
N PRO A 218 10.25 5.97 -16.52
CA PRO A 218 9.34 6.92 -17.14
C PRO A 218 8.22 6.21 -17.91
N SER A 219 7.01 6.78 -17.82
CA SER A 219 5.91 6.42 -18.71
C SER A 219 6.16 7.00 -20.12
N PRO A 220 5.38 6.62 -21.14
CA PRO A 220 5.51 7.20 -22.48
C PRO A 220 5.37 8.72 -22.56
N SER A 221 4.77 9.34 -21.55
CA SER A 221 4.67 10.81 -21.44
C SER A 221 5.79 11.46 -20.59
N GLY A 222 6.82 10.69 -20.20
CA GLY A 222 7.92 11.17 -19.35
C GLY A 222 7.60 11.24 -17.86
N GLY A 223 6.31 11.18 -17.48
CA GLY A 223 5.86 11.14 -16.09
C GLY A 223 5.88 9.73 -15.47
N PRO A 224 5.34 9.56 -14.26
CA PRO A 224 5.20 8.24 -13.66
C PRO A 224 4.13 7.41 -14.38
N TRP A 225 4.28 6.09 -14.39
CA TRP A 225 3.21 5.20 -14.86
C TRP A 225 1.98 5.33 -13.98
N SER A 226 0.79 5.23 -14.58
CA SER A 226 -0.44 5.17 -13.80
C SER A 226 -0.53 3.82 -13.06
N LEU A 227 -0.99 3.86 -11.82
CA LEU A 227 -1.22 2.65 -11.03
C LEU A 227 -2.14 1.67 -11.77
N SER A 228 -3.18 2.20 -12.44
CA SER A 228 -4.14 1.41 -13.20
C SER A 228 -3.48 0.64 -14.36
N ALA A 229 -2.53 1.26 -15.09
CA ALA A 229 -1.82 0.59 -16.19
C ALA A 229 -1.03 -0.63 -15.67
N VAL A 230 -0.32 -0.49 -14.53
CA VAL A 230 0.42 -1.60 -13.94
C VAL A 230 -0.51 -2.67 -13.38
N TYR A 231 -1.65 -2.30 -12.77
CA TYR A 231 -2.66 -3.27 -12.33
C TYR A 231 -3.26 -4.06 -13.49
N TRP A 232 -3.55 -3.42 -14.62
CA TRP A 232 -4.05 -4.10 -15.81
C TRP A 232 -3.02 -5.07 -16.38
N LEU A 233 -1.77 -4.63 -16.51
CA LEU A 233 -0.67 -5.49 -16.96
C LEU A 233 -0.48 -6.69 -16.02
N TYR A 234 -0.52 -6.47 -14.71
CA TYR A 234 -0.39 -7.56 -13.74
C TYR A 234 -1.49 -8.62 -13.91
N ARG A 235 -2.74 -8.20 -14.14
CA ARG A 235 -3.84 -9.12 -14.41
C ARG A 235 -3.64 -9.91 -15.71
N GLU A 236 -3.14 -9.26 -16.76
CA GLU A 236 -2.76 -9.93 -18.01
C GLU A 236 -1.70 -10.99 -17.76
N LEU A 237 -0.66 -10.67 -16.98
CA LEU A 237 0.40 -11.59 -16.63
C LEU A 237 -0.11 -12.77 -15.80
N LEU A 238 -0.97 -12.54 -14.80
CA LEU A 238 -1.58 -13.64 -14.04
C LEU A 238 -2.35 -14.61 -14.94
N LEU A 239 -3.10 -14.08 -15.90
CA LEU A 239 -3.82 -14.90 -16.87
C LEU A 239 -2.86 -15.73 -17.73
N ARG A 240 -1.78 -15.13 -18.24
CA ARG A 240 -0.73 -15.83 -19.02
C ARG A 240 -0.04 -16.95 -18.22
N CYS A 241 0.11 -16.75 -16.91
CA CYS A 241 0.70 -17.72 -15.99
C CYS A 241 -0.30 -18.76 -15.47
N ALA A 242 -1.55 -18.75 -15.93
CA ALA A 242 -2.64 -19.58 -15.39
C ALA A 242 -2.82 -19.45 -13.87
N ILE A 243 -2.45 -18.31 -13.28
CA ILE A 243 -2.65 -18.02 -11.86
C ILE A 243 -4.08 -17.49 -11.67
N PRO A 244 -4.92 -18.20 -10.90
CA PRO A 244 -6.32 -17.84 -10.77
C PRO A 244 -6.53 -16.43 -10.20
N HIS A 245 -7.39 -15.65 -10.84
CA HIS A 245 -7.86 -14.37 -10.36
C HIS A 245 -9.39 -14.41 -10.20
N ALA A 246 -9.85 -14.58 -8.96
CA ALA A 246 -11.26 -14.78 -8.62
C ALA A 246 -12.13 -13.50 -8.71
N GLY A 247 -11.70 -12.49 -9.48
CA GLY A 247 -12.42 -11.24 -9.66
C GLY A 247 -12.02 -10.13 -8.69
N ARG A 248 -12.77 -9.01 -8.72
CA ARG A 248 -12.46 -7.81 -7.92
C ARG A 248 -12.45 -8.13 -6.42
N GLY A 249 -11.32 -7.87 -5.77
CA GLY A 249 -11.16 -8.06 -4.32
C GLY A 249 -10.90 -9.49 -3.85
N LYS A 250 -10.82 -10.47 -4.76
CA LYS A 250 -10.62 -11.89 -4.41
C LYS A 250 -9.36 -12.54 -5.00
N GLY A 251 -8.67 -11.87 -5.92
CA GLY A 251 -7.48 -12.40 -6.58
C GLY A 251 -6.18 -11.78 -6.09
N PRO A 252 -5.03 -12.27 -6.57
CA PRO A 252 -3.73 -11.68 -6.31
C PRO A 252 -3.70 -10.22 -6.75
N ARG A 253 -3.10 -9.37 -5.93
CA ARG A 253 -2.90 -7.93 -6.20
C ARG A 253 -1.41 -7.67 -6.40
N VAL A 254 -1.06 -6.59 -7.07
CA VAL A 254 0.33 -6.16 -7.20
C VAL A 254 1.02 -6.05 -5.83
N HIS A 255 0.30 -5.60 -4.81
CA HIS A 255 0.84 -5.50 -3.45
C HIS A 255 1.15 -6.85 -2.80
N ASP A 256 0.54 -7.93 -3.29
CA ASP A 256 0.80 -9.28 -2.77
C ASP A 256 2.20 -9.79 -3.16
N LEU A 257 2.87 -9.19 -4.15
CA LEU A 257 4.29 -9.43 -4.43
C LEU A 257 5.17 -9.04 -3.23
N ARG A 258 4.88 -7.91 -2.58
CA ARG A 258 5.56 -7.49 -1.38
C ARG A 258 5.26 -8.42 -0.19
N HIS A 259 4.02 -8.86 -0.04
CA HIS A 259 3.65 -9.86 0.97
C HIS A 259 4.37 -11.19 0.72
N THR A 260 4.43 -11.62 -0.53
CA THR A 260 5.15 -12.83 -0.95
C THR A 260 6.64 -12.73 -0.62
N MET A 261 7.31 -11.61 -0.96
CA MET A 261 8.71 -11.38 -0.61
C MET A 261 8.94 -11.50 0.90
N ALA A 262 8.09 -10.86 1.71
CA ALA A 262 8.23 -10.90 3.16
C ALA A 262 8.10 -12.31 3.71
N VAL A 263 7.09 -13.06 3.24
CA VAL A 263 6.88 -14.47 3.62
C VAL A 263 8.05 -15.35 3.18
N HIS A 264 8.48 -15.24 1.93
CA HIS A 264 9.63 -16.01 1.43
C HIS A 264 10.93 -15.70 2.19
N THR A 265 11.12 -14.45 2.61
CA THR A 265 12.27 -14.07 3.44
C THR A 265 12.20 -14.72 4.83
N LEU A 266 11.03 -14.71 5.47
CA LEU A 266 10.83 -15.36 6.77
C LEU A 266 10.99 -16.88 6.67
N LEU A 267 10.44 -17.51 5.62
CA LEU A 267 10.60 -18.94 5.35
C LEU A 267 12.08 -19.32 5.21
N ARG A 268 12.84 -18.54 4.44
CA ARG A 268 14.27 -18.74 4.27
C ARG A 268 15.00 -18.65 5.61
N TRP A 269 14.81 -17.57 6.37
CA TRP A 269 15.45 -17.38 7.67
C TRP A 269 15.13 -18.50 8.68
N LEU A 270 13.88 -18.98 8.67
CA LEU A 270 13.49 -20.10 9.52
C LEU A 270 14.21 -21.39 9.14
N ARG A 271 14.33 -21.69 7.81
CA ARG A 271 15.06 -22.86 7.31
C ARG A 271 16.55 -22.78 7.64
N GLU A 272 17.13 -21.57 7.57
CA GLU A 272 18.52 -21.31 7.96
C GLU A 272 18.73 -21.33 9.50
N GLY A 273 17.69 -21.50 10.30
CA GLY A 273 17.78 -21.49 11.77
C GLY A 273 18.05 -20.13 12.39
N ALA A 274 17.80 -19.04 11.64
CA ALA A 274 18.03 -17.69 12.10
C ALA A 274 17.07 -17.30 13.25
N ASP A 275 17.54 -16.46 14.17
CA ASP A 275 16.69 -15.86 15.20
C ASP A 275 15.70 -14.87 14.58
N LEU A 276 14.44 -15.30 14.43
CA LEU A 276 13.38 -14.46 13.89
C LEU A 276 13.06 -13.25 14.77
N ALA A 277 13.25 -13.33 16.10
CA ALA A 277 12.99 -12.18 16.96
C ALA A 277 13.96 -11.03 16.68
N ALA A 278 15.22 -11.34 16.42
CA ALA A 278 16.24 -10.37 16.01
C ALA A 278 16.05 -9.89 14.56
N LYS A 279 15.55 -10.74 13.65
CA LYS A 279 15.42 -10.42 12.21
C LYS A 279 14.14 -9.68 11.85
N LEU A 280 13.03 -9.84 12.58
CA LEU A 280 11.76 -9.17 12.30
C LEU A 280 11.84 -7.64 12.32
N PRO A 281 12.53 -6.97 13.27
CA PRO A 281 12.73 -5.52 13.22
C PRO A 281 13.49 -5.06 11.97
N VAL A 282 14.48 -5.81 11.52
CA VAL A 282 15.24 -5.52 10.30
C VAL A 282 14.32 -5.59 9.08
N LEU A 283 13.49 -6.63 8.97
CA LEU A 283 12.52 -6.74 7.87
C LEU A 283 11.48 -5.61 7.93
N ALA A 284 11.01 -5.25 9.13
CA ALA A 284 10.06 -4.16 9.31
C ALA A 284 10.66 -2.82 8.82
N THR A 285 11.90 -2.53 9.16
CA THR A 285 12.63 -1.34 8.71
C THR A 285 12.85 -1.35 7.20
N TYR A 286 13.32 -2.47 6.65
CA TYR A 286 13.52 -2.65 5.21
C TYR A 286 12.23 -2.40 4.41
N LEU A 287 11.13 -2.94 4.88
CA LEU A 287 9.82 -2.74 4.28
C LEU A 287 9.23 -1.34 4.54
N GLY A 288 9.72 -0.58 5.51
CA GLY A 288 9.14 0.69 5.93
C GLY A 288 7.77 0.50 6.60
N HIS A 289 7.68 -0.45 7.54
CA HIS A 289 6.51 -0.61 8.41
C HIS A 289 6.62 0.32 9.61
N GLN A 290 5.54 1.04 9.93
CA GLN A 290 5.49 1.94 11.09
C GLN A 290 5.48 1.20 12.42
N SER A 291 5.05 -0.06 12.43
CA SER A 291 5.00 -0.92 13.60
C SER A 291 5.41 -2.35 13.26
N LEU A 292 5.97 -3.04 14.24
CA LEU A 292 6.34 -4.45 14.12
C LEU A 292 5.11 -5.33 13.85
N ALA A 293 3.93 -4.95 14.36
CA ALA A 293 2.68 -5.66 14.14
C ALA A 293 2.35 -5.84 12.64
N GLY A 294 2.72 -4.84 11.79
CA GLY A 294 2.58 -4.96 10.34
C GLY A 294 3.39 -6.10 9.74
N THR A 295 4.56 -6.42 10.33
CA THR A 295 5.44 -7.51 9.90
C THR A 295 5.06 -8.83 10.56
N GLN A 296 4.65 -8.81 11.82
CA GLN A 296 4.20 -10.02 12.56
C GLN A 296 3.03 -10.73 11.87
N ARG A 297 2.17 -10.00 11.14
CA ARG A 297 1.09 -10.60 10.35
C ARG A 297 1.60 -11.64 9.33
N TYR A 298 2.83 -11.52 8.86
CA TYR A 298 3.40 -12.49 7.91
C TYR A 298 3.69 -13.84 8.55
N LEU A 299 3.91 -13.91 9.87
CA LEU A 299 4.10 -15.16 10.59
C LEU A 299 2.87 -16.08 10.52
N HIS A 300 1.67 -15.49 10.42
CA HIS A 300 0.42 -16.26 10.25
C HIS A 300 0.21 -16.77 8.82
N LEU A 301 0.98 -16.27 7.86
CA LEU A 301 0.88 -16.63 6.44
C LEU A 301 1.87 -17.73 6.03
N THR A 302 2.64 -18.24 6.98
CA THR A 302 3.66 -19.27 6.76
C THR A 302 3.10 -20.69 6.95
N ALA A 303 1.87 -20.94 6.48
CA ALA A 303 1.23 -22.25 6.61
C ALA A 303 2.06 -23.40 5.99
N GLU A 304 2.88 -23.13 4.97
CA GLU A 304 3.82 -24.08 4.39
C GLU A 304 4.85 -24.62 5.39
N LEU A 305 5.01 -23.92 6.53
CA LEU A 305 5.94 -24.33 7.61
C LEU A 305 5.29 -25.19 8.69
N PHE A 306 3.97 -25.37 8.69
CA PHE A 306 3.33 -26.18 9.75
C PHE A 306 3.95 -27.59 9.87
N PRO A 307 4.30 -28.30 8.80
CA PRO A 307 5.00 -29.58 8.91
C PRO A 307 6.39 -29.45 9.57
N GLU A 308 7.18 -28.42 9.16
CA GLU A 308 8.53 -28.19 9.71
C GLU A 308 8.47 -27.72 11.17
N ILE A 309 7.49 -26.87 11.51
CA ILE A 309 7.22 -26.42 12.88
C ILE A 309 6.79 -27.61 13.74
N SER A 310 5.91 -28.48 13.23
CA SER A 310 5.46 -29.68 13.93
C SER A 310 6.61 -30.65 14.23
N VAL A 311 7.52 -30.84 13.26
CA VAL A 311 8.72 -31.68 13.45
C VAL A 311 9.62 -31.09 14.53
N ARG A 312 9.89 -29.77 14.49
CA ARG A 312 10.71 -29.09 15.51
C ARG A 312 10.05 -29.09 16.89
N ALA A 313 8.74 -28.82 16.94
CA ALA A 313 7.97 -28.88 18.19
C ALA A 313 7.97 -30.31 18.78
N ASN A 314 7.83 -31.33 17.92
CA ASN A 314 7.92 -32.73 18.36
C ASN A 314 9.33 -33.08 18.84
N ALA A 315 10.38 -32.60 18.18
CA ALA A 315 11.76 -32.80 18.64
C ALA A 315 12.06 -32.07 19.96
N ALA A 316 11.47 -30.90 20.17
CA ALA A 316 11.69 -30.11 21.42
C ALA A 316 10.80 -30.52 22.58
N PHE A 317 9.60 -31.00 22.30
CA PHE A 317 8.57 -31.22 23.33
C PHE A 317 7.89 -32.61 23.22
N GLY A 318 8.26 -33.45 22.27
CA GLY A 318 7.61 -34.73 21.97
C GLY A 318 7.67 -35.70 23.14
N ASP A 319 8.70 -35.60 23.98
CA ASP A 319 8.87 -36.46 25.18
C ASP A 319 7.98 -35.99 26.32
N VAL A 320 7.50 -34.74 26.29
CA VAL A 320 6.62 -34.15 27.34
C VAL A 320 5.15 -34.32 26.99
N ILE A 321 4.82 -34.51 25.69
CA ILE A 321 3.44 -34.71 25.26
C ILE A 321 3.04 -36.16 25.39
N PRO A 322 2.03 -36.52 26.24
CA PRO A 322 1.60 -37.90 26.41
C PRO A 322 1.17 -38.52 25.06
N ARG A 323 1.76 -39.64 24.70
CA ARG A 323 1.26 -40.43 23.57
C ARG A 323 -0.12 -40.98 23.93
N ARG A 324 -1.10 -40.82 23.04
CA ARG A 324 -2.41 -41.45 23.22
C ARG A 324 -2.17 -42.95 23.38
N ILE A 325 -2.51 -43.48 24.55
CA ILE A 325 -2.54 -44.93 24.76
C ILE A 325 -3.71 -45.42 23.90
N GLU A 326 -3.41 -46.13 22.80
CA GLU A 326 -4.43 -46.85 22.07
C GLU A 326 -4.98 -47.95 22.99
N SER A 327 -6.25 -47.81 23.36
CA SER A 327 -7.02 -48.84 24.07
C SER A 327 -7.69 -49.77 23.09
#